data_7765cac15997eed241725bae5eb29f21
#
_entry.id   7765cac15997eed241725bae5eb29f21
#
_cell.length_a   1.000
_cell.length_b   1.000
_cell.length_c   1.000
_cell.angle_alpha   90.00
_cell.angle_beta   90.00
_cell.angle_gamma   90.00
#
_symmetry.space_group_name_H-M   'P 1'
#
loop_
_entity.id
_entity.type
_entity.pdbx_description
1 polymer ?
#
loop_
_entity_poly.entity_id
_entity_poly.type
_entity_poly.pdbx_seq_one_letter_code
_entity_poly.pdbx_strand_id
1 'polypeptide(L)'
;MTIIQPMLSLWDEPAPDHRDRIVTRAADRVAWLRARSRGITATDVARLSGAASVQAVAFEKINGSGFSGNAYTDHGRAREPEIARWVERRYGIVSSDALFHAADQTAHLATPDGLAVSASGHLELAEIKTTKSPWRSIPRSYLRQVWWQQYVLGAERTLLVWEQHDDFVPTNAEPECRWIDRDENQIHLLVQLADRVLGIVAAGRNR
;
A
#
# COMPACT_ATOMS: atom_id res chain seq x y z
N MET A 1 -4.74 -11.44 -43.51
CA MET A 1 -4.02 -11.27 -42.27
C MET A 1 -4.97 -11.72 -41.16
N THR A 2 -4.84 -12.97 -40.73
CA THR A 2 -5.77 -13.59 -39.77
C THR A 2 -5.31 -13.19 -38.36
N ILE A 3 -6.12 -12.42 -37.66
CA ILE A 3 -5.87 -12.06 -36.26
C ILE A 3 -6.16 -13.32 -35.44
N ILE A 4 -5.11 -13.97 -34.93
CA ILE A 4 -5.23 -15.05 -33.96
C ILE A 4 -5.56 -14.38 -32.62
N GLN A 5 -6.84 -14.40 -32.22
CA GLN A 5 -7.23 -14.12 -30.87
C GLN A 5 -6.62 -15.18 -29.96
N PRO A 6 -5.90 -14.81 -28.87
CA PRO A 6 -5.46 -15.81 -27.90
C PRO A 6 -6.70 -16.49 -27.32
N MET A 7 -6.82 -17.79 -27.49
CA MET A 7 -7.82 -18.59 -26.77
C MET A 7 -7.50 -18.46 -25.27
N LEU A 8 -8.38 -17.79 -24.56
CA LEU A 8 -8.40 -17.87 -23.10
C LEU A 8 -8.53 -19.35 -22.75
N SER A 9 -7.58 -19.88 -21.98
CA SER A 9 -7.64 -21.23 -21.48
C SER A 9 -8.93 -21.34 -20.63
N LEU A 10 -9.79 -22.32 -20.93
CA LEU A 10 -11.00 -22.61 -20.15
C LEU A 10 -10.70 -23.01 -18.68
N TRP A 11 -9.42 -23.05 -18.31
CA TRP A 11 -8.90 -23.51 -17.02
C TRP A 11 -8.19 -22.39 -16.23
N ASP A 12 -8.08 -21.17 -16.76
CA ASP A 12 -7.60 -20.04 -15.99
C ASP A 12 -8.74 -19.55 -15.09
N GLU A 13 -8.75 -20.02 -13.85
CA GLU A 13 -9.63 -19.43 -12.84
C GLU A 13 -9.34 -17.93 -12.75
N PRO A 14 -10.38 -17.07 -12.82
CA PRO A 14 -10.17 -15.65 -12.66
C PRO A 14 -9.49 -15.40 -11.32
N ALA A 15 -8.50 -14.50 -11.31
CA ALA A 15 -7.83 -14.13 -10.07
C ALA A 15 -8.90 -13.74 -9.01
N PRO A 16 -8.79 -14.20 -7.75
CA PRO A 16 -9.78 -13.93 -6.72
C PRO A 16 -10.01 -12.44 -6.56
N ASP A 17 -11.26 -12.04 -6.42
CA ASP A 17 -11.64 -10.64 -6.18
C ASP A 17 -10.84 -10.12 -4.96
N HIS A 18 -10.51 -8.83 -4.97
CA HIS A 18 -9.83 -8.21 -3.82
C HIS A 18 -10.60 -8.43 -2.51
N ARG A 19 -11.94 -8.53 -2.54
CA ARG A 19 -12.79 -8.78 -1.36
C ARG A 19 -12.54 -10.16 -0.74
N ASP A 20 -12.23 -11.16 -1.54
CA ASP A 20 -11.91 -12.52 -1.08
C ASP A 20 -10.51 -12.62 -0.48
N ARG A 21 -9.69 -11.58 -0.67
CA ARG A 21 -8.30 -11.49 -0.21
C ARG A 21 -8.12 -10.64 1.06
N ILE A 22 -9.21 -10.36 1.78
CA ILE A 22 -9.15 -9.68 3.07
C ILE A 22 -8.61 -10.65 4.13
N VAL A 23 -7.47 -10.30 4.72
CA VAL A 23 -6.83 -11.06 5.81
C VAL A 23 -7.49 -10.75 7.14
N THR A 24 -7.70 -9.46 7.42
CA THR A 24 -8.32 -8.95 8.66
C THR A 24 -8.63 -7.45 8.50
N ARG A 25 -9.28 -6.87 9.51
CA ARG A 25 -9.52 -5.43 9.61
C ARG A 25 -8.81 -4.83 10.82
N ALA A 26 -8.61 -3.51 10.84
CA ALA A 26 -7.94 -2.80 11.92
C ALA A 26 -8.62 -2.98 13.29
N ALA A 27 -9.92 -3.27 13.30
CA ALA A 27 -10.69 -3.58 14.52
C ALA A 27 -10.15 -4.81 15.26
N ASP A 28 -9.68 -5.86 14.54
CA ASP A 28 -8.93 -6.96 15.15
C ASP A 28 -7.44 -6.64 15.19
N ARG A 29 -7.06 -5.81 16.14
CA ARG A 29 -5.69 -5.32 16.28
C ARG A 29 -4.65 -6.43 16.41
N VAL A 30 -5.00 -7.53 17.10
CA VAL A 30 -4.07 -8.66 17.33
C VAL A 30 -3.81 -9.42 16.03
N ALA A 31 -4.87 -9.81 15.31
CA ALA A 31 -4.73 -10.48 14.02
C ALA A 31 -4.00 -9.57 13.01
N TRP A 32 -4.32 -8.28 12.98
CA TRP A 32 -3.71 -7.28 12.12
C TRP A 32 -2.19 -7.15 12.34
N LEU A 33 -1.75 -7.01 13.59
CA LEU A 33 -0.32 -6.94 13.93
C LEU A 33 0.40 -8.26 13.61
N ARG A 34 -0.24 -9.40 13.91
CA ARG A 34 0.31 -10.73 13.64
C ARG A 34 0.50 -10.96 12.14
N ALA A 35 -0.48 -10.62 11.31
CA ALA A 35 -0.36 -10.75 9.86
C ALA A 35 0.78 -9.87 9.33
N ARG A 36 0.81 -8.59 9.72
CA ARG A 36 1.84 -7.63 9.29
C ARG A 36 3.26 -8.01 9.73
N SER A 37 3.43 -8.64 10.89
CA SER A 37 4.76 -9.11 11.34
C SER A 37 5.28 -10.30 10.54
N ARG A 38 4.40 -11.05 9.89
CA ARG A 38 4.76 -12.25 9.10
C ARG A 38 4.90 -11.98 7.61
N GLY A 39 4.26 -10.94 7.11
CA GLY A 39 4.29 -10.56 5.69
C GLY A 39 5.07 -9.28 5.42
N ILE A 40 5.14 -8.91 4.16
CA ILE A 40 5.73 -7.65 3.68
C ILE A 40 4.61 -6.67 3.38
N THR A 41 4.64 -5.51 4.04
CA THR A 41 3.62 -4.48 3.92
C THR A 41 4.04 -3.34 3.00
N ALA A 42 3.10 -2.51 2.56
CA ALA A 42 3.40 -1.31 1.79
C ALA A 42 4.38 -0.36 2.51
N THR A 43 4.31 -0.30 3.86
CA THR A 43 5.27 0.48 4.68
C THR A 43 6.69 -0.11 4.61
N ASP A 44 6.83 -1.42 4.60
CA ASP A 44 8.14 -2.08 4.42
C ASP A 44 8.70 -1.76 3.04
N VAL A 45 7.86 -1.91 2.00
CA VAL A 45 8.25 -1.68 0.60
C VAL A 45 8.58 -0.21 0.31
N ALA A 46 7.93 0.73 0.98
CA ALA A 46 8.30 2.16 0.89
C ALA A 46 9.79 2.41 1.11
N ARG A 47 10.45 1.58 1.92
CA ARG A 47 11.86 1.65 2.30
C ARG A 47 12.79 0.87 1.38
N LEU A 48 12.26 -0.06 0.57
CA LEU A 48 13.06 -0.93 -0.30
C LEU A 48 13.58 -0.14 -1.51
N SER A 49 14.90 0.04 -1.59
CA SER A 49 15.56 0.76 -2.68
C SER A 49 16.79 0.00 -3.24
N GLY A 50 17.18 -1.10 -2.61
CA GLY A 50 18.33 -1.91 -3.01
C GLY A 50 18.75 -2.91 -1.93
N ALA A 51 19.89 -3.54 -2.11
CA ALA A 51 20.36 -4.65 -1.26
C ALA A 51 20.50 -4.27 0.23
N ALA A 52 21.02 -3.09 0.54
CA ALA A 52 21.16 -2.63 1.93
C ALA A 52 19.82 -2.47 2.64
N SER A 53 18.81 -1.90 1.96
CA SER A 53 17.47 -1.74 2.53
C SER A 53 16.74 -3.10 2.70
N VAL A 54 17.01 -4.09 1.83
CA VAL A 54 16.50 -5.46 1.99
C VAL A 54 17.01 -6.07 3.28
N GLN A 55 18.33 -5.97 3.57
CA GLN A 55 18.91 -6.47 4.82
C GLN A 55 18.32 -5.77 6.05
N ALA A 56 18.17 -4.43 6.00
CA ALA A 56 17.61 -3.66 7.11
C ALA A 56 16.17 -4.06 7.41
N VAL A 57 15.31 -4.16 6.39
CA VAL A 57 13.90 -4.57 6.57
C VAL A 57 13.82 -6.03 7.07
N ALA A 58 14.63 -6.94 6.54
CA ALA A 58 14.67 -8.34 7.00
C ALA A 58 15.10 -8.42 8.48
N PHE A 59 16.11 -7.67 8.89
CA PHE A 59 16.58 -7.60 10.28
C PHE A 59 15.44 -7.13 11.22
N GLU A 60 14.71 -6.07 10.86
CA GLU A 60 13.57 -5.59 11.65
C GLU A 60 12.41 -6.60 11.71
N LYS A 61 12.16 -7.35 10.62
CA LYS A 61 11.14 -8.42 10.62
C LYS A 61 11.50 -9.58 11.53
N ILE A 62 12.79 -9.89 11.69
CA ILE A 62 13.26 -10.96 12.57
C ILE A 62 13.26 -10.51 14.03
N ASN A 63 13.76 -9.30 14.31
CA ASN A 63 14.04 -8.83 15.68
C ASN A 63 12.96 -7.90 16.25
N GLY A 64 11.98 -7.51 15.43
CA GLY A 64 10.98 -6.50 15.76
C GLY A 64 11.44 -5.08 15.43
N SER A 65 10.48 -4.20 15.16
CA SER A 65 10.72 -2.77 14.96
C SER A 65 10.70 -2.05 16.30
N GLY A 66 11.74 -1.28 16.61
CA GLY A 66 11.77 -0.40 17.78
C GLY A 66 10.92 0.88 17.66
N PHE A 67 10.28 1.11 16.50
CA PHE A 67 9.50 2.32 16.27
C PHE A 67 8.10 2.20 16.87
N SER A 68 7.80 3.04 17.87
CA SER A 68 6.50 3.09 18.57
C SER A 68 5.58 4.23 18.09
N GLY A 69 6.00 5.02 17.12
CA GLY A 69 5.30 6.24 16.68
C GLY A 69 5.92 7.52 17.29
N ASN A 70 5.44 8.66 16.82
CA ASN A 70 5.81 9.99 17.31
C ASN A 70 4.65 10.97 17.06
N ALA A 71 4.77 12.23 17.49
CA ALA A 71 3.74 13.26 17.34
C ALA A 71 3.25 13.44 15.90
N TYR A 72 4.13 13.29 14.89
CA TYR A 72 3.73 13.34 13.47
C TYR A 72 2.85 12.14 13.05
N THR A 73 3.17 10.96 13.58
CA THR A 73 2.34 9.75 13.35
C THR A 73 0.97 9.90 13.98
N ASP A 74 0.90 10.47 15.19
CA ASP A 74 -0.34 10.67 15.91
C ASP A 74 -1.19 11.77 15.25
N HIS A 75 -0.55 12.84 14.77
CA HIS A 75 -1.21 13.87 13.97
C HIS A 75 -1.80 13.27 12.69
N GLY A 76 -1.02 12.49 11.93
CA GLY A 76 -1.50 11.81 10.73
C GLY A 76 -2.75 10.97 10.99
N ARG A 77 -2.72 10.15 12.04
CA ARG A 77 -3.89 9.33 12.46
C ARG A 77 -5.11 10.18 12.83
N ALA A 78 -4.90 11.33 13.47
CA ALA A 78 -6.00 12.23 13.85
C ALA A 78 -6.63 12.93 12.62
N ARG A 79 -5.81 13.26 11.60
CA ARG A 79 -6.26 13.96 10.39
C ARG A 79 -6.87 13.02 9.33
N GLU A 80 -6.41 11.77 9.28
CA GLU A 80 -6.78 10.79 8.27
C GLU A 80 -8.32 10.66 8.07
N PRO A 81 -9.17 10.56 9.13
CA PRO A 81 -10.62 10.43 8.95
C PRO A 81 -11.27 11.66 8.30
N GLU A 82 -10.74 12.86 8.51
CA GLU A 82 -11.26 14.09 7.92
C GLU A 82 -10.88 14.19 6.44
N ILE A 83 -9.63 13.88 6.13
CA ILE A 83 -9.14 13.83 4.75
C ILE A 83 -9.87 12.72 3.98
N ALA A 84 -10.08 11.55 4.58
CA ALA A 84 -10.82 10.45 3.96
C ALA A 84 -12.26 10.83 3.60
N ARG A 85 -12.96 11.57 4.47
CA ARG A 85 -14.31 12.11 4.17
C ARG A 85 -14.27 13.12 3.01
N TRP A 86 -13.22 13.93 2.89
CA TRP A 86 -13.04 14.83 1.75
C TRP A 86 -12.82 14.04 0.46
N VAL A 87 -11.98 12.99 0.49
CA VAL A 87 -11.73 12.06 -0.63
C VAL A 87 -13.03 11.39 -1.07
N GLU A 88 -13.82 10.87 -0.14
CA GLU A 88 -15.10 10.23 -0.45
C GLU A 88 -16.07 11.18 -1.13
N ARG A 89 -16.25 12.40 -0.60
CA ARG A 89 -17.15 13.40 -1.20
C ARG A 89 -16.71 13.85 -2.58
N ARG A 90 -15.39 13.95 -2.81
CA ARG A 90 -14.84 14.54 -4.04
C ARG A 90 -14.61 13.52 -5.15
N TYR A 91 -14.28 12.29 -4.77
CA TYR A 91 -13.83 11.23 -5.69
C TYR A 91 -14.63 9.92 -5.57
N GLY A 92 -15.52 9.80 -4.59
CA GLY A 92 -16.28 8.57 -4.38
C GLY A 92 -15.47 7.39 -3.84
N ILE A 93 -14.24 7.64 -3.37
CA ILE A 93 -13.37 6.59 -2.82
C ILE A 93 -13.66 6.48 -1.33
N VAL A 94 -14.23 5.35 -0.91
CA VAL A 94 -14.65 5.09 0.48
C VAL A 94 -13.46 4.63 1.31
N SER A 95 -13.35 5.10 2.55
CA SER A 95 -12.27 4.72 3.46
C SER A 95 -12.24 3.21 3.72
N SER A 96 -11.03 2.67 3.92
CA SER A 96 -10.81 1.24 4.17
C SER A 96 -9.81 1.03 5.29
N ASP A 97 -10.13 0.09 6.18
CA ASP A 97 -9.26 -0.39 7.24
C ASP A 97 -8.82 -1.85 7.04
N ALA A 98 -9.15 -2.42 5.89
CA ALA A 98 -8.90 -3.81 5.59
C ALA A 98 -7.45 -4.07 5.17
N LEU A 99 -6.86 -5.13 5.71
CA LEU A 99 -5.58 -5.67 5.30
C LEU A 99 -5.82 -6.73 4.23
N PHE A 100 -5.22 -6.56 3.06
CA PHE A 100 -5.33 -7.46 1.92
C PHE A 100 -4.03 -8.20 1.67
N HIS A 101 -4.12 -9.39 1.07
CA HIS A 101 -2.98 -10.08 0.48
C HIS A 101 -3.02 -10.03 -1.05
N ALA A 102 -1.86 -10.18 -1.71
CA ALA A 102 -1.78 -10.29 -3.16
C ALA A 102 -2.37 -11.64 -3.65
N ALA A 103 -2.84 -11.69 -4.90
CA ALA A 103 -3.46 -12.88 -5.47
C ALA A 103 -2.51 -14.09 -5.44
N ASP A 104 -1.26 -13.88 -5.85
CA ASP A 104 -0.28 -14.96 -6.04
C ASP A 104 0.65 -15.16 -4.83
N GLN A 105 0.62 -14.24 -3.84
CA GLN A 105 1.52 -14.27 -2.68
C GLN A 105 0.84 -13.76 -1.42
N THR A 106 0.41 -14.65 -0.56
CA THR A 106 -0.32 -14.31 0.68
C THR A 106 0.52 -13.57 1.73
N ALA A 107 1.85 -13.59 1.61
CA ALA A 107 2.74 -12.82 2.45
C ALA A 107 2.95 -11.37 1.97
N HIS A 108 2.47 -11.00 0.78
CA HIS A 108 2.48 -9.63 0.28
C HIS A 108 1.20 -8.91 0.70
N LEU A 109 1.34 -7.90 1.54
CA LEU A 109 0.22 -7.29 2.27
C LEU A 109 0.11 -5.80 1.99
N ALA A 110 -1.13 -5.30 1.94
CA ALA A 110 -1.40 -3.87 1.85
C ALA A 110 -2.68 -3.47 2.61
N THR A 111 -2.70 -2.25 3.14
CA THR A 111 -3.87 -1.59 3.71
C THR A 111 -3.97 -0.23 3.04
N PRO A 112 -4.74 -0.07 1.95
CA PRO A 112 -5.01 1.24 1.39
C PRO A 112 -5.94 2.03 2.33
N ASP A 113 -5.82 3.36 2.35
CA ASP A 113 -6.66 4.22 3.17
C ASP A 113 -8.08 4.39 2.59
N GLY A 114 -8.23 4.10 1.29
CA GLY A 114 -9.54 4.06 0.63
C GLY A 114 -9.53 3.22 -0.64
N LEU A 115 -10.72 2.80 -1.07
CA LEU A 115 -10.92 2.06 -2.31
C LEU A 115 -12.30 2.35 -2.93
N ALA A 116 -12.36 2.27 -4.25
CA ALA A 116 -13.59 2.36 -5.05
C ALA A 116 -13.46 1.50 -6.30
N VAL A 117 -14.59 1.13 -6.87
CA VAL A 117 -14.64 0.57 -8.23
C VAL A 117 -15.17 1.66 -9.15
N SER A 118 -14.39 2.02 -10.16
CA SER A 118 -14.77 3.03 -11.15
C SER A 118 -15.96 2.59 -12.02
N ALA A 119 -16.54 3.51 -12.77
CA ALA A 119 -17.62 3.19 -13.71
C ALA A 119 -17.20 2.20 -14.80
N SER A 120 -15.90 2.11 -15.12
CA SER A 120 -15.31 1.13 -16.04
C SER A 120 -15.02 -0.24 -15.40
N GLY A 121 -15.32 -0.41 -14.10
CA GLY A 121 -15.09 -1.67 -13.38
C GLY A 121 -13.68 -1.83 -12.80
N HIS A 122 -12.80 -0.83 -12.95
CA HIS A 122 -11.43 -0.86 -12.43
C HIS A 122 -11.36 -0.44 -10.97
N LEU A 123 -10.52 -1.12 -10.20
CA LEU A 123 -10.27 -0.77 -8.81
C LEU A 123 -9.36 0.46 -8.72
N GLU A 124 -9.77 1.44 -7.95
CA GLU A 124 -9.05 2.66 -7.63
C GLU A 124 -8.82 2.74 -6.13
N LEU A 125 -7.64 3.21 -5.73
CA LEU A 125 -7.26 3.33 -4.33
C LEU A 125 -7.07 4.79 -3.93
N ALA A 126 -7.07 5.04 -2.61
CA ALA A 126 -6.54 6.26 -2.03
C ALA A 126 -5.44 5.94 -1.02
N GLU A 127 -4.43 6.80 -0.98
CA GLU A 127 -3.38 6.84 0.05
C GLU A 127 -3.28 8.25 0.59
N ILE A 128 -3.37 8.41 1.92
CA ILE A 128 -3.42 9.70 2.61
C ILE A 128 -2.11 9.95 3.35
N LYS A 129 -1.58 11.16 3.25
CA LYS A 129 -0.38 11.60 3.95
C LYS A 129 -0.56 12.96 4.60
N THR A 130 0.11 13.18 5.72
CA THR A 130 0.35 14.50 6.26
C THR A 130 1.84 14.84 6.17
N THR A 131 2.17 16.09 5.92
CA THR A 131 3.57 16.51 5.75
C THR A 131 3.83 17.88 6.34
N LYS A 132 4.97 18.04 7.01
CA LYS A 132 5.44 19.36 7.51
C LYS A 132 5.98 20.23 6.39
N SER A 133 6.56 19.64 5.36
CA SER A 133 7.22 20.39 4.29
C SER A 133 6.48 20.25 2.98
N PRO A 134 6.40 21.29 2.16
CA PRO A 134 5.81 21.22 0.83
C PRO A 134 6.61 20.24 -0.05
N TRP A 135 5.91 19.48 -0.88
CA TRP A 135 6.56 18.58 -1.82
C TRP A 135 6.84 19.28 -3.15
N ARG A 136 8.11 19.41 -3.51
CA ARG A 136 8.50 19.79 -4.88
C ARG A 136 8.22 18.66 -5.86
N SER A 137 8.30 17.42 -5.39
CA SER A 137 7.94 16.19 -6.11
C SER A 137 7.49 15.15 -5.08
N ILE A 138 6.66 14.20 -5.51
CA ILE A 138 6.24 13.10 -4.63
C ILE A 138 7.47 12.29 -4.19
N PRO A 139 7.67 12.08 -2.89
CA PRO A 139 8.78 11.27 -2.39
C PRO A 139 8.74 9.84 -2.94
N ARG A 140 9.89 9.34 -3.38
CA ARG A 140 10.01 7.99 -3.97
C ARG A 140 9.50 6.88 -3.05
N SER A 141 9.60 7.05 -1.73
CA SER A 141 9.06 6.11 -0.74
C SER A 141 7.54 5.98 -0.86
N TYR A 142 6.82 7.08 -1.06
CA TYR A 142 5.37 7.06 -1.22
C TYR A 142 4.95 6.49 -2.58
N LEU A 143 5.69 6.75 -3.66
CA LEU A 143 5.45 6.10 -4.95
C LEU A 143 5.60 4.57 -4.83
N ARG A 144 6.66 4.07 -4.15
CA ARG A 144 6.84 2.64 -3.91
C ARG A 144 5.68 2.04 -3.10
N GLN A 145 5.19 2.75 -2.09
CA GLN A 145 4.05 2.34 -1.28
C GLN A 145 2.78 2.20 -2.14
N VAL A 146 2.51 3.20 -2.97
CA VAL A 146 1.36 3.25 -3.87
C VAL A 146 1.40 2.13 -4.90
N TRP A 147 2.51 1.95 -5.61
CA TRP A 147 2.66 0.86 -6.59
C TRP A 147 2.55 -0.53 -5.96
N TRP A 148 3.03 -0.69 -4.74
CA TRP A 148 2.86 -1.93 -3.99
C TRP A 148 1.39 -2.21 -3.66
N GLN A 149 0.63 -1.22 -3.23
CA GLN A 149 -0.80 -1.37 -2.97
C GLN A 149 -1.55 -1.71 -4.25
N GLN A 150 -1.22 -1.06 -5.37
CA GLN A 150 -1.80 -1.38 -6.67
C GLN A 150 -1.52 -2.82 -7.09
N TYR A 151 -0.30 -3.32 -6.86
CA TYR A 151 0.03 -4.72 -7.08
C TYR A 151 -0.79 -5.65 -6.21
N VAL A 152 -0.81 -5.43 -4.90
CA VAL A 152 -1.50 -6.31 -3.95
C VAL A 152 -2.99 -6.38 -4.23
N LEU A 153 -3.64 -5.29 -4.59
CA LEU A 153 -5.08 -5.26 -4.82
C LEU A 153 -5.48 -5.46 -6.30
N GLY A 154 -4.56 -5.37 -7.24
CA GLY A 154 -4.87 -5.36 -8.67
C GLY A 154 -5.49 -4.04 -9.13
N ALA A 155 -5.17 -2.93 -8.47
CA ALA A 155 -5.72 -1.62 -8.79
C ALA A 155 -5.00 -0.97 -9.97
N GLU A 156 -5.75 -0.17 -10.74
CA GLU A 156 -5.26 0.52 -11.93
C GLU A 156 -4.51 1.81 -11.57
N ARG A 157 -5.02 2.54 -10.58
CA ARG A 157 -4.43 3.80 -10.11
C ARG A 157 -4.75 4.08 -8.65
N THR A 158 -3.99 5.01 -8.07
CA THR A 158 -4.19 5.46 -6.69
C THR A 158 -4.23 6.98 -6.64
N LEU A 159 -5.22 7.54 -5.96
CA LEU A 159 -5.24 8.95 -5.59
C LEU A 159 -4.33 9.12 -4.36
N LEU A 160 -3.13 9.64 -4.57
CA LEU A 160 -2.27 10.08 -3.48
C LEU A 160 -2.72 11.46 -3.03
N VAL A 161 -3.13 11.56 -1.77
CA VAL A 161 -3.64 12.79 -1.14
C VAL A 161 -2.71 13.20 -0.02
N TRP A 162 -2.36 14.48 0.05
CA TRP A 162 -1.53 14.96 1.17
C TRP A 162 -1.99 16.31 1.69
N GLU A 163 -1.93 16.44 3.01
CA GLU A 163 -2.20 17.66 3.72
C GLU A 163 -0.88 18.21 4.28
N GLN A 164 -0.50 19.41 3.86
CA GLN A 164 0.60 20.12 4.48
C GLN A 164 0.12 20.79 5.76
N HIS A 165 0.95 20.73 6.81
CA HIS A 165 0.70 21.42 8.07
C HIS A 165 1.94 22.20 8.53
N ASP A 166 1.71 23.28 9.24
CA ASP A 166 2.70 23.98 10.05
C ASP A 166 2.30 23.86 11.52
N ASP A 167 3.20 23.32 12.30
CA ASP A 167 3.00 23.03 13.73
C ASP A 167 1.66 22.33 14.02
N PHE A 168 1.35 21.28 13.20
CA PHE A 168 0.12 20.48 13.25
C PHE A 168 -1.18 21.21 12.85
N VAL A 169 -1.08 22.43 12.29
CA VAL A 169 -2.22 23.15 11.72
C VAL A 169 -2.17 23.06 10.20
N PRO A 170 -3.23 22.59 9.50
CA PRO A 170 -3.26 22.58 8.05
C PRO A 170 -2.99 23.94 7.44
N THR A 171 -2.12 24.01 6.44
CA THR A 171 -1.74 25.26 5.78
C THR A 171 -2.71 25.66 4.67
N ASN A 172 -3.46 24.69 4.12
CA ASN A 172 -4.43 24.90 3.06
C ASN A 172 -5.83 24.48 3.51
N ALA A 173 -6.87 25.09 2.92
CA ALA A 173 -8.26 24.77 3.21
C ALA A 173 -8.66 23.36 2.74
N GLU A 174 -8.01 22.86 1.68
CA GLU A 174 -8.19 21.53 1.13
C GLU A 174 -6.84 20.84 0.95
N PRO A 175 -6.78 19.50 1.08
CA PRO A 175 -5.57 18.75 0.79
C PRO A 175 -5.23 18.81 -0.69
N GLU A 176 -3.95 18.65 -1.01
CA GLU A 176 -3.47 18.45 -2.36
C GLU A 176 -3.60 16.97 -2.75
N CYS A 177 -3.73 16.68 -4.04
CA CYS A 177 -3.80 15.30 -4.49
C CYS A 177 -3.26 15.12 -5.91
N ARG A 178 -2.90 13.88 -6.24
CA ARG A 178 -2.48 13.47 -7.59
C ARG A 178 -2.82 12.00 -7.82
N TRP A 179 -3.35 11.71 -9.00
CA TRP A 179 -3.46 10.34 -9.48
C TRP A 179 -2.08 9.78 -9.85
N ILE A 180 -1.81 8.58 -9.38
CA ILE A 180 -0.61 7.81 -9.69
C ILE A 180 -1.07 6.55 -10.41
N ASP A 181 -0.70 6.47 -11.68
CA ASP A 181 -0.99 5.31 -12.51
C ASP A 181 -0.12 4.12 -12.12
N ARG A 182 -0.60 2.94 -12.45
CA ARG A 182 0.10 1.68 -12.24
C ARG A 182 1.36 1.62 -13.10
N ASP A 183 2.48 1.20 -12.51
CA ASP A 183 3.78 1.04 -13.18
C ASP A 183 4.28 -0.39 -12.97
N GLU A 184 4.09 -1.25 -13.98
CA GLU A 184 4.48 -2.66 -13.90
C GLU A 184 5.98 -2.86 -13.74
N ASN A 185 6.81 -1.98 -14.30
CA ASN A 185 8.26 -2.08 -14.15
C ASN A 185 8.68 -1.83 -12.70
N GLN A 186 8.11 -0.80 -12.06
CA GLN A 186 8.37 -0.53 -10.65
C GLN A 186 7.80 -1.62 -9.75
N ILE A 187 6.59 -2.10 -10.02
CA ILE A 187 5.97 -3.21 -9.29
C ILE A 187 6.85 -4.45 -9.34
N HIS A 188 7.32 -4.86 -10.53
CA HIS A 188 8.19 -6.02 -10.68
C HIS A 188 9.48 -5.91 -9.84
N LEU A 189 10.13 -4.74 -9.86
CA LEU A 189 11.30 -4.50 -9.02
C LEU A 189 10.98 -4.61 -7.53
N LEU A 190 9.85 -4.07 -7.08
CA LEU A 190 9.43 -4.10 -5.68
C LEU A 190 9.10 -5.52 -5.22
N VAL A 191 8.43 -6.32 -6.06
CA VAL A 191 8.13 -7.74 -5.79
C VAL A 191 9.43 -8.52 -5.60
N GLN A 192 10.41 -8.38 -6.52
CA GLN A 192 11.71 -9.03 -6.37
C GLN A 192 12.42 -8.65 -5.06
N LEU A 193 12.39 -7.38 -4.66
CA LEU A 193 13.00 -6.96 -3.40
C LEU A 193 12.25 -7.52 -2.18
N ALA A 194 10.93 -7.57 -2.23
CA ALA A 194 10.09 -8.13 -1.17
C ALA A 194 10.32 -9.64 -1.00
N ASP A 195 10.39 -10.39 -2.10
CA ASP A 195 10.69 -11.83 -2.07
C ASP A 195 12.06 -12.12 -1.47
N ARG A 196 13.06 -11.27 -1.75
CA ARG A 196 14.37 -11.38 -1.11
C ARG A 196 14.30 -11.16 0.40
N VAL A 197 13.50 -10.20 0.87
CA VAL A 197 13.26 -10.00 2.32
C VAL A 197 12.65 -11.25 2.91
N LEU A 198 11.60 -11.82 2.30
CA LEU A 198 10.93 -13.04 2.77
C LEU A 198 11.91 -14.22 2.85
N GLY A 199 12.77 -14.40 1.84
CA GLY A 199 13.80 -15.44 1.82
C GLY A 199 14.78 -15.34 2.99
N ILE A 200 15.25 -14.13 3.30
CA ILE A 200 16.15 -13.88 4.45
C ILE A 200 15.42 -14.15 5.78
N VAL A 201 14.18 -13.68 5.92
CA VAL A 201 13.37 -13.89 7.13
C VAL A 201 13.13 -15.40 7.36
N ALA A 202 12.78 -16.15 6.31
CA ALA A 202 12.58 -17.59 6.40
C ALA A 202 13.86 -18.32 6.83
N ALA A 203 15.00 -17.96 6.24
CA ALA A 203 16.31 -18.54 6.61
C ALA A 203 16.72 -18.20 8.06
N GLY A 204 16.39 -17.00 8.54
CA GLY A 204 16.72 -16.56 9.90
C GLY A 204 15.87 -17.21 11.00
N ARG A 205 14.63 -17.63 10.69
CA ARG A 205 13.73 -18.32 11.64
C ARG A 205 14.02 -19.81 11.81
N ASN A 206 14.80 -20.39 10.90
CA ASN A 206 15.16 -21.79 10.93
C ASN A 206 16.52 -22.05 11.60
N ARG A 207 17.13 -21.02 12.20
CA ARG A 207 18.35 -21.11 13.01
C ARG A 207 18.04 -20.96 14.49
#